data_867ff41c214d9d0ec119bb813eee5faf
#
_entry.id   867ff41c214d9d0ec119bb813eee5faf
#
_cell.length_a   1.000
_cell.length_b   1.000
_cell.length_c   1.000
_cell.angle_alpha   90.00
_cell.angle_beta   90.00
_cell.angle_gamma   90.00
#
_symmetry.space_group_name_H-M   'P 1'
#
loop_
_entity.id
_entity.type
_entity.pdbx_description
1 polymer ?
#
loop_
_entity_poly.entity_id
_entity_poly.type
_entity_poly.pdbx_seq_one_letter_code
_entity_poly.pdbx_strand_id
1 'polypeptide(L)'
;ELKRIVTELEGMIRRMDAMTDEAKRLKTLEEKDLRNTEAQQRLHALADEEQANRRELNELINRSETLFKEASRNTQIDPSGMKEFMKGISMLKPVPDSTMKNAQKKFRDSAAENNTPQESRQSLSGGESDHSAATQALKDAMNQLSKSAQDMEASTFVARLIQAAYKEDSIASSLASQLNTIVGMTMEELDPSTRREMETIATLQNASTQDIGWILEDLNYYKSRTEERIYSDLYNQMNAFSLREKLDLVHGNILNSITAQSIDESRLYASTLRHWAKLIDDYKKSRGGGGGGGGGDQE
;
A
#
# COMPACT_ATOMS: atom_id res chain seq x y z
N GLU A 1 -7.48 -3.36 -1.40
CA GLU A 1 -7.19 -4.02 -2.70
C GLU A 1 -5.69 -4.23 -2.91
N LEU A 2 -4.81 -3.24 -2.76
CA LEU A 2 -3.36 -3.42 -2.97
C LEU A 2 -2.77 -4.53 -2.10
N LYS A 3 -3.14 -4.58 -0.81
CA LYS A 3 -2.73 -5.66 0.10
C LYS A 3 -3.24 -7.02 -0.33
N ARG A 4 -4.45 -7.08 -0.88
CA ARG A 4 -5.01 -8.31 -1.41
C ARG A 4 -4.17 -8.85 -2.56
N ILE A 5 -3.71 -7.98 -3.47
CA ILE A 5 -2.79 -8.36 -4.56
C ILE A 5 -1.50 -8.96 -4.00
N VAL A 6 -0.90 -8.31 -2.98
CA VAL A 6 0.32 -8.82 -2.32
C VAL A 6 0.07 -10.18 -1.67
N THR A 7 -1.03 -10.34 -0.92
CA THR A 7 -1.37 -11.61 -0.25
C THR A 7 -1.64 -12.75 -1.24
N GLU A 8 -2.31 -12.48 -2.36
CA GLU A 8 -2.54 -13.47 -3.41
C GLU A 8 -1.22 -13.89 -4.05
N LEU A 9 -0.32 -12.94 -4.30
CA LEU A 9 1.02 -13.23 -4.82
C LEU A 9 1.87 -14.05 -3.85
N GLU A 10 1.81 -13.75 -2.55
CA GLU A 10 2.44 -14.57 -1.49
C GLU A 10 1.91 -16.01 -1.48
N GLY A 11 0.60 -16.18 -1.63
CA GLY A 11 -0.02 -17.49 -1.72
C GLY A 11 0.49 -18.27 -2.93
N MET A 12 0.60 -17.61 -4.08
CA MET A 12 1.15 -18.22 -5.31
C MET A 12 2.62 -18.61 -5.14
N ILE A 13 3.46 -17.73 -4.58
CA ILE A 13 4.87 -18.02 -4.32
C ILE A 13 5.04 -19.26 -3.45
N ARG A 14 4.24 -19.40 -2.38
CA ARG A 14 4.29 -20.59 -1.50
C ARG A 14 3.95 -21.88 -2.26
N ARG A 15 2.96 -21.84 -3.15
CA ARG A 15 2.66 -23.01 -4.02
C ARG A 15 3.80 -23.32 -4.97
N MET A 16 4.38 -22.29 -5.59
CA MET A 16 5.51 -22.46 -6.50
C MET A 16 6.76 -22.97 -5.78
N ASP A 17 7.05 -22.54 -4.56
CA ASP A 17 8.14 -23.10 -3.75
C ASP A 17 7.91 -24.61 -3.47
N ALA A 18 6.68 -25.03 -3.14
CA ALA A 18 6.35 -26.43 -2.95
C ALA A 18 6.52 -27.25 -4.25
N MET A 19 6.16 -26.69 -5.40
CA MET A 19 6.39 -27.32 -6.72
C MET A 19 7.89 -27.45 -7.02
N THR A 20 8.71 -26.46 -6.67
CA THR A 20 10.16 -26.53 -6.78
C THR A 20 10.72 -27.70 -5.98
N ASP A 21 10.24 -27.89 -4.75
CA ASP A 21 10.71 -28.97 -3.88
C ASP A 21 10.28 -30.35 -4.42
N GLU A 22 9.07 -30.45 -4.98
CA GLU A 22 8.62 -31.69 -5.63
C GLU A 22 9.41 -32.00 -6.90
N ALA A 23 9.70 -30.99 -7.75
CA ALA A 23 10.53 -31.19 -8.93
C ALA A 23 11.95 -31.65 -8.55
N LYS A 24 12.53 -31.13 -7.49
CA LYS A 24 13.82 -31.60 -6.94
C LYS A 24 13.77 -33.04 -6.47
N ARG A 25 12.70 -33.45 -5.76
CA ARG A 25 12.51 -34.84 -5.31
C ARG A 25 12.43 -35.80 -6.50
N LEU A 26 11.62 -35.48 -7.50
CA LEU A 26 11.52 -36.30 -8.71
C LEU A 26 12.85 -36.42 -9.43
N LYS A 27 13.65 -35.40 -9.47
CA LYS A 27 14.99 -35.38 -10.10
C LYS A 27 15.99 -36.32 -9.39
N THR A 28 15.81 -36.60 -8.10
CA THR A 28 16.67 -37.51 -7.35
C THR A 28 16.32 -39.00 -7.53
N LEU A 29 15.18 -39.31 -8.14
CA LEU A 29 14.77 -40.69 -8.41
C LEU A 29 15.73 -41.37 -9.38
N GLU A 30 15.88 -42.70 -9.26
CA GLU A 30 16.57 -43.52 -10.26
C GLU A 30 15.80 -43.50 -11.60
N GLU A 31 16.47 -43.76 -12.70
CA GLU A 31 15.89 -43.70 -14.04
C GLU A 31 14.67 -44.62 -14.22
N LYS A 32 14.72 -45.81 -13.63
CA LYS A 32 13.60 -46.76 -13.65
C LYS A 32 12.38 -46.25 -12.86
N ASP A 33 12.62 -45.51 -11.76
CA ASP A 33 11.57 -45.05 -10.87
C ASP A 33 10.89 -43.80 -11.44
N LEU A 34 11.62 -43.01 -12.23
CA LEU A 34 11.03 -41.88 -12.95
C LEU A 34 9.97 -42.31 -13.98
N ARG A 35 10.03 -43.57 -14.42
CA ARG A 35 9.10 -44.16 -15.37
C ARG A 35 7.91 -44.87 -14.71
N ASN A 36 7.89 -45.01 -13.39
CA ASN A 36 6.75 -45.64 -12.73
C ASN A 36 5.51 -44.72 -12.83
N THR A 37 4.33 -45.34 -12.73
CA THR A 37 3.05 -44.60 -12.87
C THR A 37 2.90 -43.46 -11.90
N GLU A 38 3.39 -43.60 -10.68
CA GLU A 38 3.31 -42.55 -9.65
C GLU A 38 4.16 -41.36 -10.01
N ALA A 39 5.43 -41.53 -10.41
CA ALA A 39 6.30 -40.43 -10.83
C ALA A 39 5.74 -39.72 -12.08
N GLN A 40 5.21 -40.48 -13.05
CA GLN A 40 4.58 -39.89 -14.23
C GLN A 40 3.36 -39.05 -13.88
N GLN A 41 2.48 -39.49 -12.97
CA GLN A 41 1.36 -38.71 -12.48
C GLN A 41 1.81 -37.40 -11.80
N ARG A 42 2.88 -37.45 -11.00
CA ARG A 42 3.45 -36.28 -10.35
C ARG A 42 4.05 -35.29 -11.37
N LEU A 43 4.71 -35.76 -12.41
CA LEU A 43 5.23 -34.90 -13.49
C LEU A 43 4.10 -34.20 -14.26
N HIS A 44 3.00 -34.92 -14.54
CA HIS A 44 1.81 -34.31 -15.12
C HIS A 44 1.18 -33.29 -14.18
N ALA A 45 1.07 -33.62 -12.90
CA ALA A 45 0.55 -32.68 -11.89
C ALA A 45 1.37 -31.37 -11.84
N LEU A 46 2.72 -31.44 -11.87
CA LEU A 46 3.57 -30.23 -11.95
C LEU A 46 3.25 -29.39 -13.20
N ALA A 47 3.04 -30.00 -14.35
CA ALA A 47 2.68 -29.26 -15.57
C ALA A 47 1.31 -28.59 -15.48
N ASP A 48 0.33 -29.26 -14.87
CA ASP A 48 -1.03 -28.75 -14.71
C ASP A 48 -1.10 -27.65 -13.65
N GLU A 49 -0.38 -27.81 -12.53
CA GLU A 49 -0.24 -26.78 -11.50
C GLU A 49 0.45 -25.53 -12.04
N GLU A 50 1.52 -25.68 -12.83
CA GLU A 50 2.19 -24.55 -13.49
C GLU A 50 1.24 -23.82 -14.45
N GLN A 51 0.40 -24.55 -15.17
CA GLN A 51 -0.63 -23.97 -16.02
C GLN A 51 -1.68 -23.20 -15.21
N ALA A 52 -2.09 -23.73 -14.06
CA ALA A 52 -3.04 -23.06 -13.17
C ALA A 52 -2.45 -21.77 -12.58
N ASN A 53 -1.23 -21.84 -12.04
CA ASN A 53 -0.52 -20.67 -11.51
C ASN A 53 -0.32 -19.60 -12.60
N ARG A 54 0.00 -19.99 -13.81
CA ARG A 54 0.13 -19.08 -14.96
C ARG A 54 -1.17 -18.35 -15.28
N ARG A 55 -2.32 -19.03 -15.25
CA ARG A 55 -3.63 -18.38 -15.45
C ARG A 55 -3.96 -17.42 -14.33
N GLU A 56 -3.78 -17.85 -13.09
CA GLU A 56 -4.03 -17.01 -11.91
C GLU A 56 -3.16 -15.76 -11.91
N LEU A 57 -1.88 -15.86 -12.30
CA LEU A 57 -0.98 -14.70 -12.41
C LEU A 57 -1.45 -13.72 -13.49
N ASN A 58 -1.90 -14.21 -14.65
CA ASN A 58 -2.47 -13.36 -15.70
C ASN A 58 -3.74 -12.63 -15.22
N GLU A 59 -4.62 -13.30 -14.51
CA GLU A 59 -5.82 -12.68 -13.92
C GLU A 59 -5.46 -11.61 -12.88
N LEU A 60 -4.47 -11.89 -12.03
CA LEU A 60 -3.96 -10.94 -11.04
C LEU A 60 -3.38 -9.70 -11.71
N ILE A 61 -2.59 -9.85 -12.78
CA ILE A 61 -2.02 -8.74 -13.54
C ILE A 61 -3.13 -7.87 -14.15
N ASN A 62 -4.10 -8.49 -14.85
CA ASN A 62 -5.21 -7.78 -15.50
C ASN A 62 -6.08 -7.02 -14.50
N ARG A 63 -6.39 -7.65 -13.37
CA ARG A 63 -7.14 -7.02 -12.28
C ARG A 63 -6.38 -5.83 -11.67
N SER A 64 -5.06 -5.98 -11.49
CA SER A 64 -4.20 -4.91 -10.98
C SER A 64 -4.15 -3.71 -11.92
N GLU A 65 -4.10 -3.93 -13.23
CA GLU A 65 -4.15 -2.86 -14.23
C GLU A 65 -5.49 -2.12 -14.24
N THR A 66 -6.58 -2.85 -14.06
CA THR A 66 -7.93 -2.26 -13.98
C THR A 66 -8.04 -1.40 -12.72
N LEU A 67 -7.63 -1.93 -11.58
CA LEU A 67 -7.58 -1.20 -10.31
C LEU A 67 -6.75 0.09 -10.42
N PHE A 68 -5.60 0.02 -11.09
CA PHE A 68 -4.77 1.19 -11.34
C PHE A 68 -5.49 2.27 -12.17
N LYS A 69 -6.18 1.89 -13.24
CA LYS A 69 -6.97 2.81 -14.07
C LYS A 69 -8.07 3.50 -13.27
N GLU A 70 -8.71 2.79 -12.36
CA GLU A 70 -9.74 3.34 -11.48
C GLU A 70 -9.12 4.26 -10.42
N ALA A 71 -8.04 3.82 -9.77
CA ALA A 71 -7.35 4.59 -8.74
C ALA A 71 -6.73 5.89 -9.29
N SER A 72 -6.29 5.91 -10.56
CA SER A 72 -5.72 7.11 -11.22
C SER A 72 -6.72 8.27 -11.37
N ARG A 73 -8.02 7.99 -11.23
CA ARG A 73 -9.08 9.00 -11.23
C ARG A 73 -9.31 9.64 -9.86
N ASN A 74 -8.73 9.06 -8.81
CA ASN A 74 -8.87 9.57 -7.45
C ASN A 74 -7.71 10.51 -7.11
N THR A 75 -7.99 11.80 -7.01
CA THR A 75 -7.00 12.85 -6.72
C THR A 75 -6.40 12.78 -5.30
N GLN A 76 -6.95 11.95 -4.41
CA GLN A 76 -6.43 11.75 -3.05
C GLN A 76 -5.31 10.69 -3.00
N ILE A 77 -5.11 9.93 -4.07
CA ILE A 77 -4.07 8.92 -4.14
C ILE A 77 -2.78 9.54 -4.69
N ASP A 78 -1.66 9.28 -4.01
CA ASP A 78 -0.33 9.74 -4.45
C ASP A 78 0.03 9.14 -5.82
N PRO A 79 0.19 9.96 -6.89
CA PRO A 79 0.53 9.45 -8.22
C PRO A 79 1.91 8.76 -8.25
N SER A 80 2.85 9.17 -7.39
CA SER A 80 4.19 8.59 -7.36
C SER A 80 4.18 7.18 -6.80
N GLY A 81 3.46 6.95 -5.70
CA GLY A 81 3.26 5.62 -5.13
C GLY A 81 2.56 4.67 -6.10
N MET A 82 1.55 5.17 -6.82
CA MET A 82 0.87 4.41 -7.86
C MET A 82 1.81 3.99 -9.01
N LYS A 83 2.70 4.89 -9.44
CA LYS A 83 3.69 4.59 -10.49
C LYS A 83 4.64 3.48 -10.05
N GLU A 84 5.14 3.54 -8.81
CA GLU A 84 6.03 2.50 -8.27
C GLU A 84 5.30 1.16 -8.10
N PHE A 85 4.05 1.17 -7.68
CA PHE A 85 3.23 -0.05 -7.62
C PHE A 85 3.05 -0.67 -9.02
N MET A 86 2.73 0.13 -10.02
CA MET A 86 2.62 -0.36 -11.41
C MET A 86 3.93 -0.86 -11.99
N LYS A 87 5.07 -0.36 -11.52
CA LYS A 87 6.38 -0.91 -11.87
C LYS A 87 6.52 -2.35 -11.37
N GLY A 88 6.10 -2.63 -10.12
CA GLY A 88 6.05 -4.00 -9.59
C GLY A 88 5.14 -4.92 -10.43
N ILE A 89 3.95 -4.46 -10.81
CA ILE A 89 3.06 -5.22 -11.73
C ILE A 89 3.72 -5.44 -13.09
N SER A 90 4.44 -4.45 -13.62
CA SER A 90 5.14 -4.58 -14.91
C SER A 90 6.24 -5.63 -14.89
N MET A 91 6.88 -5.90 -13.74
CA MET A 91 7.84 -6.99 -13.57
C MET A 91 7.19 -8.36 -13.71
N LEU A 92 5.91 -8.50 -13.37
CA LEU A 92 5.16 -9.75 -13.48
C LEU A 92 4.71 -10.06 -14.91
N LYS A 93 4.49 -9.06 -15.76
CA LYS A 93 3.92 -9.22 -17.10
C LYS A 93 4.62 -10.24 -18.01
N PRO A 94 5.95 -10.29 -18.10
CA PRO A 94 6.62 -11.26 -18.96
C PRO A 94 6.59 -12.68 -18.41
N VAL A 95 6.41 -12.88 -17.09
CA VAL A 95 6.61 -14.15 -16.41
C VAL A 95 5.66 -15.27 -16.92
N PRO A 96 4.34 -15.02 -17.09
CA PRO A 96 3.41 -16.06 -17.55
C PRO A 96 3.75 -16.61 -18.95
N ASP A 97 4.17 -15.72 -19.85
CA ASP A 97 4.40 -16.08 -21.26
C ASP A 97 5.86 -16.44 -21.58
N SER A 98 6.75 -16.31 -20.62
CA SER A 98 8.17 -16.71 -20.75
C SER A 98 8.50 -17.90 -19.86
N THR A 99 8.98 -17.65 -18.65
CA THR A 99 9.52 -18.67 -17.73
C THR A 99 8.46 -19.71 -17.33
N MET A 100 7.26 -19.31 -16.93
CA MET A 100 6.20 -20.25 -16.55
C MET A 100 5.73 -21.11 -17.74
N LYS A 101 5.57 -20.49 -18.91
CA LYS A 101 5.20 -21.26 -20.11
C LYS A 101 6.27 -22.28 -20.49
N ASN A 102 7.55 -21.91 -20.37
CA ASN A 102 8.67 -22.80 -20.65
C ASN A 102 8.74 -23.93 -19.60
N ALA A 103 8.58 -23.61 -18.32
CA ALA A 103 8.53 -24.59 -17.25
C ALA A 103 7.40 -25.60 -17.46
N GLN A 104 6.18 -25.11 -17.72
CA GLN A 104 5.02 -25.95 -18.04
C GLN A 104 5.30 -26.91 -19.18
N LYS A 105 5.87 -26.41 -20.30
CA LYS A 105 6.22 -27.23 -21.45
C LYS A 105 7.21 -28.33 -21.06
N LYS A 106 8.28 -27.96 -20.38
CA LYS A 106 9.36 -28.89 -19.99
C LYS A 106 8.89 -29.94 -18.98
N PHE A 107 8.03 -29.56 -18.02
CA PHE A 107 7.38 -30.54 -17.13
C PHE A 107 6.52 -31.53 -17.92
N ARG A 108 5.76 -31.06 -18.90
CA ARG A 108 4.97 -31.91 -19.79
C ARG A 108 5.84 -32.82 -20.65
N ASP A 109 6.93 -32.26 -21.22
CA ASP A 109 7.88 -33.06 -22.00
C ASP A 109 8.60 -34.09 -21.13
N SER A 110 8.87 -33.81 -19.83
CA SER A 110 9.46 -34.78 -18.91
C SER A 110 8.56 -36.00 -18.64
N ALA A 111 7.23 -35.83 -18.75
CA ALA A 111 6.22 -36.88 -18.60
C ALA A 111 5.90 -37.58 -19.92
N ALA A 112 6.52 -37.25 -21.04
CA ALA A 112 6.21 -37.86 -22.33
C ALA A 112 6.67 -39.33 -22.38
N GLU A 113 5.77 -40.23 -22.76
CA GLU A 113 6.01 -41.69 -22.78
C GLU A 113 7.14 -42.09 -23.73
N ASN A 114 7.32 -41.36 -24.81
CA ASN A 114 8.32 -41.67 -25.86
C ASN A 114 9.74 -41.19 -25.53
N ASN A 115 9.94 -40.43 -24.47
CA ASN A 115 11.26 -39.92 -24.10
C ASN A 115 12.10 -41.01 -23.44
N THR A 116 13.40 -40.97 -23.65
CA THR A 116 14.34 -41.76 -22.85
C THR A 116 14.36 -41.24 -21.40
N PRO A 117 14.74 -42.06 -20.41
CA PRO A 117 14.87 -41.59 -19.02
C PRO A 117 15.80 -40.36 -18.88
N GLN A 118 16.86 -40.30 -19.70
CA GLN A 118 17.78 -39.19 -19.72
C GLN A 118 17.13 -37.91 -20.27
N GLU A 119 16.35 -37.98 -21.35
CA GLU A 119 15.59 -36.85 -21.90
C GLU A 119 14.54 -36.33 -20.91
N SER A 120 13.80 -37.26 -20.25
CA SER A 120 12.85 -36.91 -19.19
C SER A 120 13.54 -36.15 -18.04
N ARG A 121 14.69 -36.62 -17.58
CA ARG A 121 15.46 -35.97 -16.53
C ARG A 121 16.01 -34.59 -16.97
N GLN A 122 16.48 -34.45 -18.20
CA GLN A 122 16.93 -33.20 -18.76
C GLN A 122 15.78 -32.18 -18.87
N SER A 123 14.63 -32.63 -19.35
CA SER A 123 13.41 -31.82 -19.42
C SER A 123 12.95 -31.37 -18.03
N LEU A 124 12.92 -32.29 -17.05
CA LEU A 124 12.59 -31.98 -15.67
C LEU A 124 13.55 -30.95 -15.05
N SER A 125 14.85 -31.12 -15.26
CA SER A 125 15.86 -30.18 -14.77
C SER A 125 15.71 -28.79 -15.41
N GLY A 126 15.43 -28.73 -16.70
CA GLY A 126 15.16 -27.47 -17.41
C GLY A 126 13.85 -26.82 -16.97
N GLY A 127 12.80 -27.63 -16.68
CA GLY A 127 11.53 -27.15 -16.12
C GLY A 127 11.70 -26.58 -14.72
N GLU A 128 12.42 -27.27 -13.84
CA GLU A 128 12.77 -26.77 -12.50
C GLU A 128 13.52 -25.42 -12.57
N SER A 129 14.48 -25.30 -13.48
CA SER A 129 15.23 -24.04 -13.64
C SER A 129 14.35 -22.88 -14.08
N ASP A 130 13.49 -23.06 -15.08
CA ASP A 130 12.59 -22.01 -15.55
C ASP A 130 11.52 -21.67 -14.48
N HIS A 131 11.01 -22.69 -13.77
CA HIS A 131 10.08 -22.50 -12.67
C HIS A 131 10.72 -21.73 -11.50
N SER A 132 11.96 -22.04 -11.12
CA SER A 132 12.70 -21.31 -10.09
C SER A 132 12.96 -19.86 -10.51
N ALA A 133 13.26 -19.60 -11.78
CA ALA A 133 13.41 -18.25 -12.31
C ALA A 133 12.08 -17.47 -12.25
N ALA A 134 10.95 -18.11 -12.58
CA ALA A 134 9.63 -17.53 -12.43
C ALA A 134 9.33 -17.20 -10.95
N THR A 135 9.58 -18.13 -10.04
CA THR A 135 9.37 -17.97 -8.61
C THR A 135 10.21 -16.78 -8.06
N GLN A 136 11.46 -16.66 -8.49
CA GLN A 136 12.31 -15.54 -8.08
C GLN A 136 11.76 -14.20 -8.61
N ALA A 137 11.34 -14.15 -9.87
CA ALA A 137 10.72 -12.96 -10.44
C ALA A 137 9.44 -12.52 -9.67
N LEU A 138 8.62 -13.50 -9.23
CA LEU A 138 7.46 -13.22 -8.38
C LEU A 138 7.87 -12.65 -7.02
N LYS A 139 8.91 -13.21 -6.39
CA LYS A 139 9.46 -12.72 -5.10
C LYS A 139 9.97 -11.28 -5.23
N ASP A 140 10.70 -10.97 -6.29
CA ASP A 140 11.23 -9.63 -6.53
C ASP A 140 10.10 -8.62 -6.78
N ALA A 141 9.10 -8.98 -7.58
CA ALA A 141 7.93 -8.17 -7.82
C ALA A 141 7.10 -7.98 -6.52
N MET A 142 6.92 -9.02 -5.73
CA MET A 142 6.23 -8.95 -4.43
C MET A 142 6.91 -7.99 -3.47
N ASN A 143 8.23 -8.02 -3.37
CA ASN A 143 9.00 -7.09 -2.55
C ASN A 143 8.79 -5.64 -3.01
N GLN A 144 8.82 -5.39 -4.31
CA GLN A 144 8.53 -4.07 -4.88
C GLN A 144 7.10 -3.61 -4.60
N LEU A 145 6.12 -4.50 -4.81
CA LEU A 145 4.70 -4.21 -4.57
C LEU A 145 4.40 -3.95 -3.10
N SER A 146 4.96 -4.75 -2.19
CA SER A 146 4.80 -4.59 -0.75
C SER A 146 5.36 -3.25 -0.27
N LYS A 147 6.57 -2.90 -0.72
CA LYS A 147 7.17 -1.60 -0.43
C LYS A 147 6.31 -0.45 -0.96
N SER A 148 5.87 -0.53 -2.22
CA SER A 148 5.05 0.51 -2.84
C SER A 148 3.70 0.67 -2.14
N ALA A 149 3.06 -0.42 -1.70
CA ALA A 149 1.82 -0.37 -0.95
C ALA A 149 1.99 0.35 0.40
N GLN A 150 3.09 0.08 1.12
CA GLN A 150 3.43 0.78 2.36
C GLN A 150 3.67 2.28 2.12
N ASP A 151 4.44 2.63 1.07
CA ASP A 151 4.73 4.02 0.74
C ASP A 151 3.46 4.80 0.34
N MET A 152 2.51 4.15 -0.33
CA MET A 152 1.20 4.74 -0.67
C MET A 152 0.34 4.98 0.58
N GLU A 153 0.30 4.04 1.52
CA GLU A 153 -0.41 4.25 2.80
C GLU A 153 0.19 5.42 3.58
N ALA A 154 1.53 5.49 3.67
CA ALA A 154 2.21 6.62 4.30
C ALA A 154 1.87 7.96 3.63
N SER A 155 1.90 8.01 2.29
CA SER A 155 1.54 9.20 1.52
C SER A 155 0.08 9.60 1.75
N THR A 156 -0.82 8.65 1.92
CA THR A 156 -2.23 8.91 2.23
C THR A 156 -2.37 9.58 3.60
N PHE A 157 -1.63 9.13 4.63
CA PHE A 157 -1.61 9.81 5.93
C PHE A 157 -1.08 11.24 5.82
N VAL A 158 0.01 11.45 5.09
CA VAL A 158 0.57 12.80 4.85
C VAL A 158 -0.47 13.69 4.19
N ALA A 159 -1.11 13.23 3.11
CA ALA A 159 -2.12 14.01 2.39
C ALA A 159 -3.32 14.37 3.29
N ARG A 160 -3.82 13.42 4.08
CA ARG A 160 -4.95 13.65 5.00
C ARG A 160 -4.61 14.63 6.11
N LEU A 161 -3.41 14.55 6.70
CA LEU A 161 -2.95 15.49 7.73
C LEU A 161 -2.78 16.90 7.14
N ILE A 162 -2.23 17.02 5.94
CA ILE A 162 -2.10 18.31 5.25
C ILE A 162 -3.47 18.89 4.91
N GLN A 163 -4.41 18.07 4.45
CA GLN A 163 -5.77 18.50 4.15
C GLN A 163 -6.51 18.97 5.42
N ALA A 164 -6.35 18.26 6.54
CA ALA A 164 -6.88 18.68 7.83
C ALA A 164 -6.27 20.02 8.27
N ALA A 165 -4.95 20.21 8.09
CA ALA A 165 -4.30 21.50 8.38
C ALA A 165 -4.86 22.65 7.53
N TYR A 166 -5.13 22.43 6.26
CA TYR A 166 -5.79 23.44 5.40
C TYR A 166 -7.21 23.78 5.86
N LYS A 167 -7.97 22.79 6.36
CA LYS A 167 -9.30 23.04 6.92
C LYS A 167 -9.21 23.96 8.16
N GLU A 168 -8.28 23.67 9.08
CA GLU A 168 -8.06 24.51 10.27
C GLU A 168 -7.62 25.95 9.90
N ASP A 169 -6.73 26.13 8.91
CA ASP A 169 -6.37 27.48 8.42
C ASP A 169 -7.55 28.19 7.79
N SER A 170 -8.41 27.48 7.07
CA SER A 170 -9.63 28.05 6.48
C SER A 170 -10.61 28.51 7.57
N ILE A 171 -10.79 27.69 8.61
CA ILE A 171 -11.62 28.03 9.78
C ILE A 171 -11.05 29.27 10.47
N ALA A 172 -9.74 29.29 10.78
CA ALA A 172 -9.09 30.43 11.38
C ALA A 172 -9.24 31.72 10.54
N SER A 173 -9.13 31.61 9.22
CA SER A 173 -9.26 32.74 8.29
C SER A 173 -10.70 33.24 8.22
N SER A 174 -11.67 32.33 8.20
CA SER A 174 -13.11 32.68 8.22
C SER A 174 -13.48 33.39 9.54
N LEU A 175 -13.02 32.86 10.68
CA LEU A 175 -13.21 33.51 11.98
C LEU A 175 -12.56 34.88 12.04
N ALA A 176 -11.34 35.02 11.52
CA ALA A 176 -10.62 36.29 11.51
C ALA A 176 -11.36 37.35 10.68
N SER A 177 -12.03 36.98 9.59
CA SER A 177 -12.82 37.92 8.79
C SER A 177 -14.04 38.44 9.51
N GLN A 178 -14.60 37.69 10.46
CA GLN A 178 -15.75 38.07 11.26
C GLN A 178 -15.38 38.75 12.59
N LEU A 179 -14.10 38.72 13.01
CA LEU A 179 -13.70 39.08 14.35
C LEU A 179 -14.14 40.51 14.74
N ASN A 180 -14.00 41.48 13.85
CA ASN A 180 -14.37 42.88 14.13
C ASN A 180 -15.88 43.08 14.31
N THR A 181 -16.69 42.19 13.72
CA THR A 181 -18.14 42.27 13.79
C THR A 181 -18.70 41.61 15.06
N ILE A 182 -18.01 40.57 15.57
CA ILE A 182 -18.53 39.71 16.64
C ILE A 182 -17.85 39.89 17.99
N VAL A 183 -16.76 40.67 18.05
CA VAL A 183 -16.04 40.92 19.31
C VAL A 183 -16.97 41.50 20.36
N GLY A 184 -17.08 40.84 21.51
CA GLY A 184 -17.87 41.26 22.64
C GLY A 184 -19.36 40.95 22.54
N MET A 185 -19.78 40.26 21.46
CA MET A 185 -21.18 39.88 21.29
C MET A 185 -21.36 38.35 21.56
N THR A 186 -22.49 38.01 22.12
CA THR A 186 -22.94 36.61 22.19
C THR A 186 -23.60 36.19 20.87
N MET A 187 -23.75 34.90 20.63
CA MET A 187 -24.42 34.38 19.41
C MET A 187 -25.86 34.93 19.26
N GLU A 188 -26.51 35.24 20.35
CA GLU A 188 -27.91 35.76 20.38
C GLU A 188 -27.95 37.23 19.95
N GLU A 189 -26.90 37.98 20.19
CA GLU A 189 -26.78 39.40 19.84
C GLU A 189 -26.33 39.63 18.39
N LEU A 190 -25.83 38.56 17.69
CA LEU A 190 -25.43 38.65 16.31
C LEU A 190 -26.66 38.79 15.38
N ASP A 191 -26.43 39.56 14.31
CA ASP A 191 -27.43 39.61 13.24
C ASP A 191 -27.61 38.22 12.58
N PRO A 192 -28.77 37.93 11.95
CA PRO A 192 -29.06 36.59 11.43
C PRO A 192 -28.11 36.09 10.36
N SER A 193 -27.42 36.99 9.62
CA SER A 193 -26.44 36.60 8.58
C SER A 193 -25.15 36.13 9.24
N THR A 194 -24.60 36.96 10.13
CA THR A 194 -23.36 36.64 10.87
C THR A 194 -23.52 35.39 11.73
N ARG A 195 -24.69 35.21 12.37
CA ARG A 195 -25.00 33.98 13.12
C ARG A 195 -24.91 32.74 12.25
N ARG A 196 -25.52 32.76 11.07
CA ARG A 196 -25.46 31.61 10.12
C ARG A 196 -24.04 31.32 9.65
N GLU A 197 -23.23 32.33 9.45
CA GLU A 197 -21.82 32.15 9.11
C GLU A 197 -21.05 31.47 10.26
N MET A 198 -21.28 31.89 11.51
CA MET A 198 -20.66 31.27 12.68
C MET A 198 -21.11 29.79 12.85
N GLU A 199 -22.39 29.49 12.65
CA GLU A 199 -22.93 28.14 12.67
C GLU A 199 -22.31 27.27 11.54
N THR A 200 -22.08 27.87 10.37
CA THR A 200 -21.41 27.20 9.26
C THR A 200 -19.97 26.88 9.60
N ILE A 201 -19.22 27.84 10.18
CA ILE A 201 -17.85 27.62 10.61
C ILE A 201 -17.80 26.55 11.72
N ALA A 202 -18.70 26.57 12.67
CA ALA A 202 -18.79 25.53 13.71
C ALA A 202 -19.06 24.15 13.11
N THR A 203 -19.92 24.06 12.08
CA THR A 203 -20.16 22.81 11.35
C THR A 203 -18.90 22.31 10.65
N LEU A 204 -18.11 23.19 10.02
CA LEU A 204 -16.84 22.82 9.41
C LEU A 204 -15.83 22.34 10.46
N GLN A 205 -15.79 22.98 11.65
CA GLN A 205 -14.94 22.56 12.75
C GLN A 205 -15.32 21.15 13.24
N ASN A 206 -16.60 20.86 13.41
CA ASN A 206 -17.05 19.52 13.78
C ASN A 206 -16.66 18.47 12.73
N ALA A 207 -16.78 18.78 11.45
CA ALA A 207 -16.34 17.89 10.37
C ALA A 207 -14.82 17.66 10.42
N SER A 208 -14.01 18.70 10.72
CA SER A 208 -12.57 18.56 10.92
C SER A 208 -12.23 17.65 12.11
N THR A 209 -12.94 17.78 13.22
CA THR A 209 -12.79 16.91 14.39
C THR A 209 -13.08 15.44 14.06
N GLN A 210 -14.12 15.17 13.28
CA GLN A 210 -14.44 13.80 12.83
C GLN A 210 -13.35 13.23 11.92
N ASP A 211 -12.83 14.02 10.98
CA ASP A 211 -11.73 13.59 10.09
C ASP A 211 -10.48 13.20 10.89
N ILE A 212 -10.14 13.96 11.92
CA ILE A 212 -9.02 13.65 12.82
C ILE A 212 -9.29 12.35 13.59
N GLY A 213 -10.52 12.13 14.05
CA GLY A 213 -10.91 10.86 14.66
C GLY A 213 -10.62 9.67 13.73
N TRP A 214 -11.04 9.75 12.49
CA TRP A 214 -10.78 8.70 11.49
C TRP A 214 -9.29 8.53 11.17
N ILE A 215 -8.52 9.63 11.10
CA ILE A 215 -7.05 9.54 10.92
C ILE A 215 -6.40 8.79 12.08
N LEU A 216 -6.81 9.07 13.32
CA LEU A 216 -6.31 8.39 14.51
C LEU A 216 -6.66 6.89 14.53
N GLU A 217 -7.89 6.54 14.18
CA GLU A 217 -8.33 5.13 14.09
C GLU A 217 -7.52 4.37 13.03
N ASP A 218 -7.37 4.93 11.84
CA ASP A 218 -6.59 4.32 10.76
C ASP A 218 -5.11 4.21 11.14
N LEU A 219 -4.54 5.22 11.79
CA LEU A 219 -3.16 5.20 12.25
C LEU A 219 -2.94 4.15 13.35
N ASN A 220 -3.91 4.00 14.28
CA ASN A 220 -3.88 2.94 15.29
C ASN A 220 -3.93 1.55 14.67
N TYR A 221 -4.77 1.36 13.66
CA TYR A 221 -4.84 0.12 12.91
C TYR A 221 -3.55 -0.14 12.12
N TYR A 222 -2.96 0.89 11.51
CA TYR A 222 -1.74 0.77 10.73
C TYR A 222 -0.52 0.43 11.58
N LYS A 223 -0.32 1.11 12.73
CA LYS A 223 0.79 0.84 13.66
C LYS A 223 0.79 -0.60 14.18
N SER A 224 -0.38 -1.22 14.33
CA SER A 224 -0.48 -2.61 14.81
C SER A 224 -0.09 -3.65 13.75
N ARG A 225 0.00 -3.26 12.48
CA ARG A 225 0.33 -4.13 11.34
C ARG A 225 1.72 -3.90 10.77
N THR A 226 2.37 -2.81 11.14
CA THR A 226 3.72 -2.48 10.72
C THR A 226 4.63 -2.47 11.94
N GLU A 227 5.85 -2.98 11.79
CA GLU A 227 6.87 -2.90 12.85
C GLU A 227 7.58 -1.54 12.86
N GLU A 228 7.07 -0.57 12.08
CA GLU A 228 7.70 0.74 11.91
C GLU A 228 7.36 1.68 13.07
N ARG A 229 8.35 1.98 13.88
CA ARG A 229 8.21 2.78 15.10
C ARG A 229 7.62 4.17 14.86
N ILE A 230 7.86 4.77 13.69
CA ILE A 230 7.37 6.12 13.37
C ILE A 230 5.85 6.24 13.51
N TYR A 231 5.09 5.22 13.09
CA TYR A 231 3.62 5.27 13.19
C TYR A 231 3.12 5.08 14.62
N SER A 232 3.82 4.27 15.40
CA SER A 232 3.53 4.12 16.83
C SER A 232 3.85 5.41 17.59
N ASP A 233 4.99 6.03 17.31
CA ASP A 233 5.43 7.27 17.94
C ASP A 233 4.49 8.42 17.57
N LEU A 234 4.08 8.51 16.29
CA LEU A 234 3.12 9.52 15.82
C LEU A 234 1.74 9.34 16.48
N TYR A 235 1.22 8.11 16.48
CA TYR A 235 -0.05 7.82 17.16
C TYR A 235 -0.02 8.25 18.63
N ASN A 236 1.07 7.90 19.34
CA ASN A 236 1.23 8.26 20.75
C ASN A 236 1.32 9.78 20.94
N GLN A 237 2.02 10.50 20.06
CA GLN A 237 2.10 11.96 20.09
C GLN A 237 0.73 12.61 19.85
N MET A 238 0.00 12.18 18.81
CA MET A 238 -1.33 12.69 18.49
C MET A 238 -2.33 12.43 19.63
N ASN A 239 -2.27 11.24 20.22
CA ASN A 239 -3.14 10.86 21.33
C ASN A 239 -2.80 11.62 22.62
N ALA A 240 -1.50 11.75 22.95
CA ALA A 240 -1.06 12.54 24.11
C ALA A 240 -1.36 14.03 23.96
N PHE A 241 -1.35 14.55 22.73
CA PHE A 241 -1.74 15.93 22.45
C PHE A 241 -3.26 16.15 22.58
N SER A 242 -4.06 15.08 22.57
CA SER A 242 -5.53 15.11 22.65
C SER A 242 -6.16 16.04 21.61
N LEU A 243 -5.66 15.94 20.34
CA LEU A 243 -6.07 16.88 19.29
C LEU A 243 -7.58 16.88 19.06
N ARG A 244 -8.21 15.72 19.06
CA ARG A 244 -9.66 15.57 18.83
C ARG A 244 -10.47 16.35 19.86
N GLU A 245 -10.13 16.17 21.14
CA GLU A 245 -10.78 16.87 22.25
C GLU A 245 -10.58 18.38 22.19
N LYS A 246 -9.39 18.80 21.76
CA LYS A 246 -9.07 20.23 21.57
C LYS A 246 -9.84 20.84 20.41
N LEU A 247 -10.03 20.14 19.32
CA LEU A 247 -10.89 20.58 18.20
C LEU A 247 -12.36 20.66 18.58
N ASP A 248 -12.83 19.74 19.43
CA ASP A 248 -14.19 19.81 20.01
C ASP A 248 -14.36 21.05 20.91
N LEU A 249 -13.32 21.42 21.66
CA LEU A 249 -13.35 22.67 22.44
C LEU A 249 -13.41 23.90 21.53
N VAL A 250 -12.64 23.93 20.42
CA VAL A 250 -12.74 25.02 19.43
C VAL A 250 -14.16 25.11 18.85
N HIS A 251 -14.77 23.98 18.51
CA HIS A 251 -16.17 23.95 18.08
C HIS A 251 -17.10 24.61 19.10
N GLY A 252 -16.98 24.22 20.37
CA GLY A 252 -17.74 24.84 21.46
C GLY A 252 -17.45 26.34 21.63
N ASN A 253 -16.19 26.74 21.53
CA ASN A 253 -15.77 28.14 21.60
C ASN A 253 -16.37 28.99 20.46
N ILE A 254 -16.44 28.46 19.24
CA ILE A 254 -17.08 29.13 18.09
C ILE A 254 -18.57 29.36 18.37
N LEU A 255 -19.28 28.36 18.88
CA LEU A 255 -20.69 28.47 19.23
C LEU A 255 -20.95 29.44 20.42
N ASN A 256 -19.94 29.73 21.22
CA ASN A 256 -20.00 30.69 22.33
C ASN A 256 -19.38 32.06 21.96
N SER A 257 -19.10 32.31 20.68
CA SER A 257 -18.46 33.56 20.17
C SER A 257 -17.07 33.84 20.76
N ILE A 258 -16.36 32.83 21.26
CA ILE A 258 -14.97 32.94 21.75
C ILE A 258 -14.01 32.88 20.55
N THR A 259 -14.04 33.92 19.72
CA THR A 259 -13.48 33.87 18.37
C THR A 259 -11.96 34.05 18.35
N ALA A 260 -11.42 35.00 19.11
CA ALA A 260 -9.96 35.28 19.08
C ALA A 260 -9.16 34.02 19.50
N GLN A 261 -9.56 33.38 20.58
CA GLN A 261 -8.96 32.14 21.04
C GLN A 261 -9.08 31.02 19.99
N SER A 262 -10.27 30.86 19.38
CA SER A 262 -10.52 29.86 18.34
C SER A 262 -9.63 30.04 17.12
N ILE A 263 -9.35 31.29 16.72
CA ILE A 263 -8.40 31.62 15.61
C ILE A 263 -7.00 31.12 15.94
N ASP A 264 -6.50 31.44 17.14
CA ASP A 264 -5.13 31.11 17.54
C ASP A 264 -4.98 29.57 17.70
N GLU A 265 -5.99 28.91 18.30
CA GLU A 265 -6.03 27.45 18.47
C GLU A 265 -6.08 26.73 17.12
N SER A 266 -6.94 27.14 16.17
CA SER A 266 -7.00 26.53 14.84
C SER A 266 -5.67 26.69 14.08
N ARG A 267 -5.01 27.84 14.16
CA ARG A 267 -3.68 28.04 13.56
C ARG A 267 -2.61 27.15 14.19
N LEU A 268 -2.63 27.02 15.52
CA LEU A 268 -1.74 26.11 16.24
C LEU A 268 -1.94 24.66 15.79
N TYR A 269 -3.19 24.22 15.67
CA TYR A 269 -3.50 22.85 15.25
C TYR A 269 -3.16 22.61 13.80
N ALA A 270 -3.37 23.58 12.90
CA ALA A 270 -2.90 23.51 11.52
C ALA A 270 -1.38 23.34 11.44
N SER A 271 -0.63 24.11 12.24
CA SER A 271 0.84 23.98 12.32
C SER A 271 1.27 22.59 12.84
N THR A 272 0.60 22.09 13.89
CA THR A 272 0.87 20.79 14.48
C THR A 272 0.61 19.66 13.51
N LEU A 273 -0.50 19.71 12.76
CA LEU A 273 -0.84 18.74 11.73
C LEU A 273 0.19 18.68 10.61
N ARG A 274 0.68 19.86 10.16
CA ARG A 274 1.79 19.94 9.18
C ARG A 274 3.08 19.37 9.72
N HIS A 275 3.38 19.61 10.99
CA HIS A 275 4.56 19.03 11.62
C HIS A 275 4.49 17.47 11.60
N TRP A 276 3.37 16.88 11.97
CA TRP A 276 3.19 15.43 11.92
C TRP A 276 3.21 14.86 10.50
N ALA A 277 2.62 15.56 9.53
CA ALA A 277 2.73 15.19 8.12
C ALA A 277 4.19 15.15 7.66
N LYS A 278 4.98 16.17 8.07
CA LYS A 278 6.40 16.24 7.74
C LYS A 278 7.21 15.10 8.35
N LEU A 279 6.93 14.69 9.58
CA LEU A 279 7.61 13.55 10.21
C LEU A 279 7.48 12.27 9.38
N ILE A 280 6.27 11.98 8.87
CA ILE A 280 6.05 10.81 8.00
C ILE A 280 6.78 10.98 6.66
N ASP A 281 6.70 12.15 6.05
CA ASP A 281 7.31 12.42 4.75
C ASP A 281 8.84 12.33 4.81
N ASP A 282 9.46 12.88 5.84
CA ASP A 282 10.91 12.80 6.08
C ASP A 282 11.35 11.35 6.34
N TYR A 283 10.56 10.58 7.10
CA TYR A 283 10.82 9.16 7.32
C TYR A 283 10.75 8.36 6.00
N LYS A 284 9.72 8.61 5.19
CA LYS A 284 9.56 7.98 3.87
C LYS A 284 10.77 8.27 2.96
N LYS A 285 11.23 9.54 2.92
CA LYS A 285 12.41 9.94 2.14
C LYS A 285 13.68 9.26 2.61
N SER A 286 13.88 9.11 3.93
CA SER A 286 15.05 8.45 4.48
C SER A 286 15.14 6.96 4.10
N ARG A 287 13.99 6.27 3.94
CA ARG A 287 13.92 4.87 3.46
C ARG A 287 14.13 4.74 1.96
N GLY A 288 13.71 5.74 1.18
CA GLY A 288 13.85 5.74 -0.29
C GLY A 288 15.26 6.06 -0.78
N GLY A 289 16.09 6.71 0.03
CA GLY A 289 17.44 7.17 -0.33
C GLY A 289 18.56 6.11 -0.29
N GLY A 290 18.28 4.86 0.07
CA GLY A 290 19.27 3.79 0.21
C GLY A 290 19.63 3.02 -1.06
N GLY A 291 19.19 3.42 -2.23
CA GLY A 291 19.34 2.66 -3.48
C GLY A 291 19.94 3.42 -4.68
N GLY A 292 20.95 4.26 -4.46
CA GLY A 292 21.53 4.99 -5.60
C GLY A 292 22.87 5.65 -5.28
N GLY A 293 23.93 4.85 -5.11
CA GLY A 293 25.27 5.41 -4.88
C GLY A 293 26.36 4.36 -4.99
N GLY A 294 26.68 3.94 -6.22
CA GLY A 294 27.74 3.00 -6.49
C GLY A 294 28.17 3.03 -7.96
N GLY A 295 28.39 4.22 -8.51
CA GLY A 295 29.14 4.43 -9.74
C GLY A 295 30.50 5.01 -9.37
N GLY A 296 31.48 4.14 -9.11
CA GLY A 296 32.88 4.55 -8.93
C GLY A 296 33.44 4.95 -10.27
N ASP A 297 33.80 6.22 -10.41
CA ASP A 297 34.79 6.68 -11.35
C ASP A 297 36.14 6.06 -10.96
N GLN A 298 36.73 5.29 -11.83
CA GLN A 298 38.17 5.03 -11.87
C GLN A 298 38.71 5.53 -13.20
N GLU A 299 39.61 6.46 -13.10
CA GLU A 299 40.53 6.88 -14.12
C GLU A 299 41.35 5.70 -14.69
#